data_38e789714ae2f4de18176f1fac40469b
#
_entry.id   38e789714ae2f4de18176f1fac40469b
#
_cell.length_a   1.000
_cell.length_b   1.000
_cell.length_c   1.000
_cell.angle_alpha   90.00
_cell.angle_beta   90.00
_cell.angle_gamma   90.00
#
_symmetry.space_group_name_H-M   'P 1'
#
loop_
_entity.id
_entity.type
_entity.pdbx_description
1 polymer ?
#
loop_
_entity_poly.entity_id
_entity_poly.type
_entity_poly.pdbx_seq_one_letter_code
_entity_poly.pdbx_strand_id
1 'polypeptide(L)'
;FYSLIRICKNINTINIEELKTLASYIIDNNKRLYNEHKKTTAIEVVGESGLGKTSAIIQLAQERGMDCIKLNLSQLEELGDLIGFPIKEYYVCTERPRLDNDGMPVVENEIVIKDEECLWVSADVLDSYIAEGYRIKDNISRMGYALPTWVPTSRNENGTILILDDFNRAD
;
A
#
# COMPACT_ATOMS: atom_id res chain seq x y z
N PHE A 1 8.29 -4.18 8.16
CA PHE A 1 9.72 -4.58 8.01
C PHE A 1 9.74 -5.86 7.20
N TYR A 2 10.12 -5.77 5.92
CA TYR A 2 10.31 -6.92 5.04
C TYR A 2 11.67 -7.55 5.36
N SER A 3 11.73 -8.87 5.56
CA SER A 3 12.98 -9.57 5.58
C SER A 3 13.39 -9.88 4.14
N LEU A 4 14.42 -9.20 3.66
CA LEU A 4 15.01 -9.48 2.34
C LEU A 4 15.80 -10.78 2.48
N ILE A 5 15.40 -11.84 1.79
CA ILE A 5 16.23 -13.01 1.62
C ILE A 5 17.13 -12.75 0.43
N ARG A 6 18.38 -12.37 0.72
CA ARG A 6 19.43 -12.33 -0.27
C ARG A 6 19.89 -13.76 -0.50
N ILE A 7 19.49 -14.35 -1.62
CA ILE A 7 20.03 -15.64 -2.06
C ILE A 7 21.44 -15.37 -2.61
N CYS A 8 22.42 -15.21 -1.73
CA CYS A 8 23.83 -15.04 -2.09
C CYS A 8 24.73 -15.96 -1.27
N LYS A 9 25.37 -16.83 -1.95
CA LYS A 9 26.59 -17.65 -1.83
C LYS A 9 26.32 -19.14 -1.89
N ASN A 10 26.82 -19.77 -2.94
CA ASN A 10 26.70 -21.17 -3.36
C ASN A 10 25.34 -21.50 -4.03
N ILE A 11 25.05 -20.80 -5.12
CA ILE A 11 23.76 -20.97 -5.78
C ILE A 11 23.96 -21.74 -7.06
N ASN A 12 23.23 -22.84 -7.14
CA ASN A 12 22.85 -23.42 -8.41
C ASN A 12 22.09 -22.34 -9.19
N THR A 13 22.55 -22.04 -10.40
CA THR A 13 21.81 -21.18 -11.32
C THR A 13 20.44 -21.80 -11.55
N ILE A 14 19.38 -21.03 -11.31
CA ILE A 14 18.00 -21.44 -11.59
C ILE A 14 17.58 -20.94 -12.96
N ASN A 15 16.81 -21.74 -13.68
CA ASN A 15 16.21 -21.32 -14.93
C ASN A 15 14.89 -20.54 -14.69
N ILE A 16 14.29 -20.01 -15.76
CA ILE A 16 13.06 -19.18 -15.69
C ILE A 16 11.88 -19.95 -15.11
N GLU A 17 11.72 -21.24 -15.43
CA GLU A 17 10.63 -22.06 -14.90
C GLU A 17 10.81 -22.34 -13.41
N GLU A 18 12.02 -22.59 -12.97
CA GLU A 18 12.35 -22.74 -11.55
C GLU A 18 12.12 -21.43 -10.79
N LEU A 19 12.45 -20.27 -11.41
CA LEU A 19 12.16 -18.95 -10.84
C LEU A 19 10.66 -18.76 -10.63
N LYS A 20 9.83 -19.07 -11.63
CA LYS A 20 8.37 -18.97 -11.53
C LYS A 20 7.82 -19.90 -10.43
N THR A 21 8.34 -21.12 -10.36
CA THR A 21 7.93 -22.09 -9.34
C THR A 21 8.27 -21.59 -7.93
N LEU A 22 9.48 -21.10 -7.72
CA LEU A 22 9.90 -20.54 -6.44
C LEU A 22 9.09 -19.31 -6.06
N ALA A 23 8.88 -18.37 -7.00
CA ALA A 23 8.09 -17.17 -6.79
C ALA A 23 6.63 -17.53 -6.44
N SER A 24 6.05 -18.50 -7.13
CA SER A 24 4.73 -19.03 -6.85
C SER A 24 4.59 -19.56 -5.41
N TYR A 25 5.55 -20.37 -4.99
CA TYR A 25 5.60 -20.90 -3.62
C TYR A 25 5.69 -19.78 -2.58
N ILE A 26 6.53 -18.75 -2.83
CA ILE A 26 6.68 -17.62 -1.90
C ILE A 26 5.42 -16.77 -1.85
N ILE A 27 4.73 -16.57 -2.97
CA ILE A 27 3.43 -15.86 -2.99
C ILE A 27 2.42 -16.59 -2.09
N ASP A 28 2.30 -17.91 -2.22
CA ASP A 28 1.35 -18.69 -1.43
C ASP A 28 1.72 -18.69 0.06
N ASN A 29 3.02 -18.82 0.37
CA ASN A 29 3.51 -18.70 1.74
C ASN A 29 3.25 -17.29 2.32
N ASN A 30 3.44 -16.24 1.52
CA ASN A 30 3.20 -14.87 1.96
C ASN A 30 1.70 -14.61 2.23
N LYS A 31 0.78 -15.17 1.45
CA LYS A 31 -0.66 -15.11 1.74
C LYS A 31 -0.97 -15.75 3.10
N ARG A 32 -0.38 -16.90 3.40
CA ARG A 32 -0.52 -17.57 4.70
C ARG A 32 0.05 -16.72 5.83
N LEU A 33 1.29 -16.22 5.68
CA LEU A 33 1.96 -15.40 6.68
C LEU A 33 1.17 -14.10 6.97
N TYR A 34 0.62 -13.48 5.94
CA TYR A 34 -0.22 -12.29 6.09
C TYR A 34 -1.46 -12.56 6.94
N ASN A 35 -2.16 -13.68 6.69
CA ASN A 35 -3.34 -14.09 7.48
C ASN A 35 -2.98 -14.42 8.95
N GLU A 36 -1.75 -14.87 9.18
CA GLU A 36 -1.21 -15.14 10.53
C GLU A 36 -0.61 -13.88 11.20
N HIS A 37 -0.74 -12.69 10.60
CA HIS A 37 -0.11 -11.43 11.04
C HIS A 37 1.43 -11.52 11.20
N LYS A 38 2.06 -12.39 10.41
CA LYS A 38 3.51 -12.58 10.37
C LYS A 38 4.15 -11.77 9.24
N LYS A 39 5.47 -11.56 9.34
CA LYS A 39 6.24 -10.87 8.31
C LYS A 39 6.30 -11.71 7.04
N THR A 40 6.02 -11.06 5.91
CA THR A 40 6.15 -11.65 4.58
C THR A 40 7.60 -11.61 4.10
N THR A 41 7.91 -12.42 3.09
CA THR A 41 9.25 -12.57 2.51
C THR A 41 9.32 -11.91 1.14
N ALA A 42 10.39 -11.14 0.88
CA ALA A 42 10.73 -10.64 -0.44
C ALA A 42 11.82 -11.52 -1.09
N ILE A 43 11.87 -11.53 -2.42
CA ILE A 43 12.87 -12.27 -3.19
C ILE A 43 13.77 -11.26 -3.91
N GLU A 44 15.09 -11.44 -3.83
CA GLU A 44 16.05 -10.79 -4.71
C GLU A 44 16.47 -11.75 -5.81
N VAL A 45 16.30 -11.36 -7.08
CA VAL A 45 16.70 -12.15 -8.26
C VAL A 45 17.88 -11.48 -8.92
N VAL A 46 19.04 -12.12 -8.83
CA VAL A 46 20.31 -11.64 -9.41
C VAL A 46 20.65 -12.42 -10.68
N GLY A 47 21.12 -11.73 -11.72
CA GLY A 47 21.53 -12.35 -12.97
C GLY A 47 21.72 -11.30 -14.06
N GLU A 48 22.32 -11.70 -15.19
CA GLU A 48 22.62 -10.81 -16.32
C GLU A 48 21.36 -10.13 -16.87
N SER A 49 21.53 -8.94 -17.42
CA SER A 49 20.43 -8.21 -18.08
C SER A 49 19.96 -8.99 -19.32
N GLY A 50 18.67 -8.86 -19.65
CA GLY A 50 18.10 -9.49 -20.85
C GLY A 50 17.67 -10.95 -20.69
N LEU A 51 17.91 -11.61 -19.55
CA LEU A 51 17.49 -13.01 -19.31
C LEU A 51 15.99 -13.21 -19.12
N GLY A 52 15.17 -12.16 -19.17
CA GLY A 52 13.72 -12.29 -19.03
C GLY A 52 13.22 -12.41 -17.58
N LYS A 53 14.03 -12.09 -16.56
CA LYS A 53 13.65 -12.16 -15.12
C LYS A 53 12.35 -11.39 -14.82
N THR A 54 12.32 -10.12 -15.20
CA THR A 54 11.16 -9.24 -14.98
C THR A 54 9.93 -9.73 -15.74
N SER A 55 10.11 -10.14 -17.01
CA SER A 55 9.02 -10.67 -17.85
C SER A 55 8.41 -11.95 -17.26
N ALA A 56 9.24 -12.83 -16.70
CA ALA A 56 8.77 -14.06 -16.07
C ALA A 56 7.86 -13.77 -14.86
N ILE A 57 8.20 -12.78 -14.03
CA ILE A 57 7.38 -12.41 -12.86
C ILE A 57 6.09 -11.70 -13.30
N ILE A 58 6.14 -10.84 -14.34
CA ILE A 58 4.94 -10.21 -14.91
C ILE A 58 3.99 -11.29 -15.45
N GLN A 59 4.52 -12.27 -16.21
CA GLN A 59 3.72 -13.38 -16.71
C GLN A 59 3.10 -14.19 -15.58
N LEU A 60 3.86 -14.49 -14.52
CA LEU A 60 3.35 -15.18 -13.34
C LEU A 60 2.21 -14.41 -12.66
N ALA A 61 2.33 -13.08 -12.56
CA ALA A 61 1.27 -12.24 -12.00
C ALA A 61 -0.01 -12.35 -12.84
N GLN A 62 0.11 -12.29 -14.18
CA GLN A 62 -1.03 -12.45 -15.09
C GLN A 62 -1.67 -13.83 -14.97
N GLU A 63 -0.88 -14.90 -14.95
CA GLU A 63 -1.36 -16.29 -14.79
C GLU A 63 -2.14 -16.48 -13.47
N ARG A 64 -1.82 -15.70 -12.43
CA ARG A 64 -2.48 -15.75 -11.10
C ARG A 64 -3.55 -14.69 -10.91
N GLY A 65 -3.85 -13.86 -11.92
CA GLY A 65 -4.81 -12.76 -11.83
C GLY A 65 -4.45 -11.70 -10.80
N MET A 66 -3.14 -11.52 -10.54
CA MET A 66 -2.60 -10.54 -9.60
C MET A 66 -2.24 -9.25 -10.33
N ASP A 67 -2.31 -8.12 -9.62
CA ASP A 67 -1.73 -6.88 -10.14
C ASP A 67 -0.21 -6.95 -10.08
N CYS A 68 0.43 -6.27 -11.04
CA CYS A 68 1.88 -6.19 -11.09
C CYS A 68 2.30 -4.73 -11.26
N ILE A 69 3.03 -4.21 -10.28
CA ILE A 69 3.59 -2.87 -10.30
C ILE A 69 5.10 -2.99 -10.50
N LYS A 70 5.61 -2.37 -11.55
CA LYS A 70 7.04 -2.31 -11.80
C LYS A 70 7.56 -0.90 -11.54
N LEU A 71 8.50 -0.78 -10.60
CA LEU A 71 9.26 0.43 -10.37
C LEU A 71 10.69 0.25 -10.85
N ASN A 72 11.12 1.13 -11.73
CA ASN A 72 12.53 1.22 -12.10
C ASN A 72 13.20 2.25 -11.18
N LEU A 73 13.96 1.77 -10.19
CA LEU A 73 14.55 2.62 -9.18
C LEU A 73 15.62 3.57 -9.75
N SER A 74 16.25 3.20 -10.86
CA SER A 74 17.22 4.08 -11.55
C SER A 74 16.59 5.28 -12.26
N GLN A 75 15.26 5.31 -12.39
CA GLN A 75 14.50 6.39 -13.01
C GLN A 75 13.81 7.30 -12.00
N LEU A 76 13.87 6.99 -10.72
CA LEU A 76 13.36 7.84 -9.67
C LEU A 76 14.35 8.97 -9.42
N GLU A 77 13.91 10.21 -9.59
CA GLU A 77 14.77 11.39 -9.44
C GLU A 77 14.86 11.83 -7.97
N GLU A 78 13.76 11.65 -7.23
CA GLU A 78 13.65 12.08 -5.83
C GLU A 78 13.08 10.96 -4.94
N LEU A 79 13.46 11.00 -3.66
CA LEU A 79 12.91 10.08 -2.66
C LEU A 79 11.38 10.19 -2.54
N GLY A 80 10.83 11.38 -2.80
CA GLY A 80 9.39 11.63 -2.84
C GLY A 80 8.64 10.77 -3.85
N ASP A 81 9.26 10.43 -4.98
CA ASP A 81 8.66 9.56 -6.00
C ASP A 81 8.44 8.14 -5.46
N LEU A 82 9.27 7.71 -4.52
CA LEU A 82 9.18 6.38 -3.92
C LEU A 82 8.26 6.35 -2.69
N ILE A 83 8.40 7.30 -1.77
CA ILE A 83 7.71 7.27 -0.47
C ILE A 83 6.53 8.26 -0.38
N GLY A 84 6.37 9.12 -1.38
CA GLY A 84 5.41 10.22 -1.39
C GLY A 84 5.97 11.51 -0.82
N PHE A 85 5.25 12.59 -1.01
CA PHE A 85 5.63 13.92 -0.55
C PHE A 85 5.03 14.22 0.82
N PRO A 86 5.75 14.92 1.72
CA PRO A 86 5.20 15.32 3.00
C PRO A 86 4.05 16.32 2.80
N ILE A 87 2.93 16.06 3.45
CA ILE A 87 1.75 16.92 3.45
C ILE A 87 1.35 17.22 4.88
N LYS A 88 0.78 18.42 5.09
CA LYS A 88 0.21 18.77 6.39
C LYS A 88 -1.23 18.26 6.45
N GLU A 89 -1.55 17.52 7.50
CA GLU A 89 -2.88 17.02 7.80
C GLU A 89 -3.42 17.66 9.07
N TYR A 90 -4.72 17.90 9.08
CA TYR A 90 -5.47 18.44 10.22
C TYR A 90 -6.46 17.39 10.73
N TYR A 91 -6.59 17.34 12.05
CA TYR A 91 -7.59 16.49 12.67
C TYR A 91 -8.90 17.26 12.73
N VAL A 92 -9.90 16.82 11.97
CA VAL A 92 -11.21 17.47 11.89
C VAL A 92 -12.28 16.56 12.42
N CYS A 93 -13.29 17.15 13.08
CA CYS A 93 -14.40 16.42 13.65
C CYS A 93 -15.71 17.11 13.30
N THR A 94 -16.77 16.30 13.18
CA THR A 94 -18.16 16.75 13.06
C THR A 94 -19.05 15.88 13.94
N GLU A 95 -20.23 16.40 14.27
CA GLU A 95 -21.25 15.65 14.99
C GLU A 95 -22.27 15.12 13.99
N ARG A 96 -22.51 13.81 13.99
CA ARG A 96 -23.56 13.19 13.17
C ARG A 96 -24.59 12.48 14.03
N PRO A 97 -25.88 12.49 13.67
CA PRO A 97 -26.87 11.68 14.36
C PRO A 97 -26.46 10.22 14.36
N ARG A 98 -26.51 9.58 15.54
CA ARG A 98 -26.39 8.12 15.63
C ARG A 98 -27.59 7.50 14.95
N LEU A 99 -27.36 6.55 14.04
CA LEU A 99 -28.39 5.81 13.35
C LEU A 99 -28.57 4.43 13.98
N ASP A 100 -29.83 3.97 14.06
CA ASP A 100 -30.15 2.60 14.43
C ASP A 100 -29.97 1.61 13.26
N ASN A 101 -30.33 0.34 13.46
CA ASN A 101 -30.20 -0.70 12.46
C ASN A 101 -31.08 -0.48 11.21
N ASP A 102 -32.10 0.37 11.31
CA ASP A 102 -33.03 0.74 10.23
C ASP A 102 -32.63 2.06 9.55
N GLY A 103 -31.49 2.68 9.99
CA GLY A 103 -30.98 3.93 9.46
C GLY A 103 -31.72 5.18 9.97
N MET A 104 -32.47 5.07 11.06
CA MET A 104 -33.18 6.19 11.66
C MET A 104 -32.37 6.80 12.82
N PRO A 105 -32.46 8.14 13.03
CA PRO A 105 -31.78 8.79 14.16
C PRO A 105 -32.24 8.22 15.51
N VAL A 106 -31.29 7.83 16.35
CA VAL A 106 -31.58 7.42 17.73
C VAL A 106 -31.96 8.65 18.56
N VAL A 107 -33.15 8.61 19.21
CA VAL A 107 -33.66 9.69 20.05
C VAL A 107 -33.86 9.18 21.45
N GLU A 108 -33.25 9.86 22.44
CA GLU A 108 -33.45 9.61 23.88
C GLU A 108 -33.93 10.89 24.55
N ASN A 109 -35.03 10.81 25.31
CA ASN A 109 -35.62 11.95 25.99
C ASN A 109 -35.88 13.18 25.09
N GLU A 110 -36.39 12.94 23.87
CA GLU A 110 -36.64 13.96 22.83
C GLU A 110 -35.37 14.63 22.25
N ILE A 111 -34.17 14.07 22.59
CA ILE A 111 -32.89 14.57 22.09
C ILE A 111 -32.30 13.54 21.12
N VAL A 112 -31.91 14.00 19.93
CA VAL A 112 -31.19 13.18 18.97
C VAL A 112 -29.78 12.93 19.48
N ILE A 113 -29.46 11.66 19.70
CA ILE A 113 -28.10 11.26 20.07
C ILE A 113 -27.18 11.45 18.88
N LYS A 114 -26.04 12.11 19.10
CA LYS A 114 -25.04 12.36 18.09
C LYS A 114 -23.72 11.69 18.49
N ASP A 115 -23.05 11.14 17.49
CA ASP A 115 -21.68 10.64 17.63
C ASP A 115 -20.71 11.63 16.99
N GLU A 116 -19.53 11.80 17.59
CA GLU A 116 -18.45 12.58 17.03
C GLU A 116 -17.70 11.72 16.00
N GLU A 117 -17.71 12.16 14.74
CA GLU A 117 -16.93 11.55 13.67
C GLU A 117 -15.69 12.40 13.41
N CYS A 118 -14.51 11.79 13.55
CA CYS A 118 -13.23 12.48 13.37
C CYS A 118 -12.35 11.79 12.35
N LEU A 119 -11.64 12.57 11.53
CA LEU A 119 -10.72 12.07 10.53
C LEU A 119 -9.56 13.04 10.30
N TRP A 120 -8.49 12.51 9.69
CA TRP A 120 -7.37 13.33 9.23
C TRP A 120 -7.59 13.73 7.79
N VAL A 121 -7.46 15.03 7.50
CA VAL A 121 -7.60 15.59 6.15
C VAL A 121 -6.37 16.42 5.80
N SER A 122 -5.97 16.34 4.55
CA SER A 122 -4.86 17.14 4.05
C SER A 122 -5.27 18.61 3.86
N ALA A 123 -4.28 19.50 3.88
CA ALA A 123 -4.50 20.95 3.83
C ALA A 123 -5.23 21.39 2.56
N ASP A 124 -5.04 20.71 1.45
CA ASP A 124 -5.63 21.03 0.13
C ASP A 124 -7.15 20.78 0.05
N VAL A 125 -7.68 19.85 0.85
CA VAL A 125 -9.12 19.55 0.90
C VAL A 125 -9.81 20.05 2.17
N LEU A 126 -9.06 20.69 3.07
CA LEU A 126 -9.56 21.15 4.38
C LEU A 126 -10.81 22.06 4.25
N ASP A 127 -10.76 23.00 3.32
CA ASP A 127 -11.87 23.96 3.14
C ASP A 127 -13.17 23.28 2.73
N SER A 128 -13.12 22.20 1.95
CA SER A 128 -14.32 21.43 1.59
C SER A 128 -14.94 20.73 2.80
N TYR A 129 -14.13 20.16 3.68
CA TYR A 129 -14.61 19.55 4.92
C TYR A 129 -15.19 20.58 5.90
N ILE A 130 -14.57 21.77 5.98
CA ILE A 130 -15.13 22.87 6.78
C ILE A 130 -16.50 23.31 6.23
N ALA A 131 -16.66 23.38 4.91
CA ALA A 131 -17.94 23.68 4.28
C ALA A 131 -19.01 22.60 4.55
N GLU A 132 -18.61 21.33 4.75
CA GLU A 132 -19.49 20.22 5.14
C GLU A 132 -19.80 20.18 6.65
N GLY A 133 -19.27 21.12 7.44
CA GLY A 133 -19.56 21.26 8.87
C GLY A 133 -18.54 20.62 9.80
N TYR A 134 -17.39 20.16 9.28
CA TYR A 134 -16.29 19.72 10.13
C TYR A 134 -15.57 20.92 10.75
N ARG A 135 -14.97 20.71 11.91
CA ARG A 135 -14.16 21.71 12.63
C ARG A 135 -12.82 21.12 12.98
N ILE A 136 -11.74 21.91 12.89
CA ILE A 136 -10.43 21.49 13.34
C ILE A 136 -10.48 21.29 14.86
N LYS A 137 -10.16 20.08 15.33
CA LYS A 137 -10.17 19.75 16.76
C LYS A 137 -8.85 20.19 17.41
N ASP A 138 -8.95 21.06 18.40
CA ASP A 138 -7.84 21.53 19.27
C ASP A 138 -6.59 22.04 18.51
N ASN A 139 -6.75 22.52 17.28
CA ASN A 139 -5.66 22.87 16.36
C ASN A 139 -4.65 21.73 16.13
N ILE A 140 -5.08 20.47 16.28
CA ILE A 140 -4.22 19.31 16.08
C ILE A 140 -3.89 19.19 14.60
N SER A 141 -2.59 19.11 14.31
CA SER A 141 -2.07 18.85 12.97
C SER A 141 -0.87 17.93 13.04
N ARG A 142 -0.62 17.21 11.95
CA ARG A 142 0.56 16.35 11.80
C ARG A 142 1.12 16.47 10.40
N MET A 143 2.34 15.92 10.22
CA MET A 143 2.88 15.66 8.89
C MET A 143 2.47 14.24 8.48
N GLY A 144 1.76 14.15 7.36
CA GLY A 144 1.49 12.91 6.64
C GLY A 144 2.33 12.83 5.37
N TYR A 145 2.09 11.78 4.56
CA TYR A 145 2.70 11.65 3.24
C TYR A 145 1.59 11.40 2.22
N ALA A 146 1.57 12.20 1.15
CA ALA A 146 0.76 11.89 -0.02
C ALA A 146 1.25 10.59 -0.63
N LEU A 147 0.32 9.67 -0.92
CA LEU A 147 0.69 8.41 -1.56
C LEU A 147 1.29 8.67 -2.95
N PRO A 148 2.41 8.02 -3.30
CA PRO A 148 2.96 8.09 -4.65
C PRO A 148 1.95 7.57 -5.67
N THR A 149 2.04 8.06 -6.90
CA THR A 149 1.11 7.69 -8.00
C THR A 149 1.15 6.20 -8.38
N TRP A 150 2.23 5.51 -8.05
CA TRP A 150 2.37 4.08 -8.32
C TRP A 150 1.65 3.20 -7.29
N VAL A 151 1.24 3.74 -6.15
CA VAL A 151 0.47 2.99 -5.15
C VAL A 151 -0.97 2.83 -5.66
N PRO A 152 -1.48 1.59 -5.79
CA PRO A 152 -2.83 1.36 -6.29
C PRO A 152 -3.87 1.89 -5.31
N THR A 153 -4.88 2.56 -5.83
CA THR A 153 -6.03 3.07 -5.06
C THR A 153 -7.08 1.99 -4.78
N SER A 154 -7.07 0.90 -5.57
CA SER A 154 -7.94 -0.26 -5.39
C SER A 154 -7.11 -1.49 -5.03
N ARG A 155 -7.67 -2.36 -4.19
CA ARG A 155 -7.02 -3.61 -3.78
C ARG A 155 -7.48 -4.77 -4.66
N ASN A 156 -6.53 -5.47 -5.30
CA ASN A 156 -6.82 -6.72 -5.97
C ASN A 156 -6.97 -7.85 -4.93
N GLU A 157 -8.04 -8.63 -5.00
CA GLU A 157 -8.30 -9.74 -4.08
C GLU A 157 -7.23 -10.84 -4.14
N ASN A 158 -6.63 -11.05 -5.33
CA ASN A 158 -5.55 -11.99 -5.51
C ASN A 158 -4.19 -11.46 -5.01
N GLY A 159 -4.10 -10.15 -4.76
CA GLY A 159 -2.91 -9.45 -4.29
C GLY A 159 -2.14 -8.74 -5.40
N THR A 160 -1.07 -8.07 -5.02
CA THR A 160 -0.22 -7.27 -5.91
C THR A 160 1.23 -7.70 -5.77
N ILE A 161 1.92 -7.88 -6.89
CA ILE A 161 3.37 -8.08 -6.93
C ILE A 161 4.04 -6.74 -7.21
N LEU A 162 4.95 -6.33 -6.34
CA LEU A 162 5.79 -5.16 -6.54
C LEU A 162 7.18 -5.62 -7.01
N ILE A 163 7.58 -5.17 -8.19
CA ILE A 163 8.90 -5.41 -8.76
C ILE A 163 9.72 -4.14 -8.62
N LEU A 164 10.82 -4.20 -7.89
CA LEU A 164 11.82 -3.16 -7.81
C LEU A 164 12.96 -3.52 -8.79
N ASP A 165 12.95 -2.89 -9.94
CA ASP A 165 13.95 -3.15 -11.00
C ASP A 165 15.15 -2.20 -10.85
N ASP A 166 16.32 -2.65 -11.32
CA ASP A 166 17.58 -1.90 -11.21
C ASP A 166 17.98 -1.47 -9.79
N PHE A 167 17.63 -2.29 -8.79
CA PHE A 167 17.90 -2.01 -7.38
C PHE A 167 19.38 -1.72 -7.07
N ASN A 168 20.30 -2.33 -7.82
CA ASN A 168 21.73 -2.14 -7.63
C ASN A 168 22.27 -0.82 -8.22
N ARG A 169 21.43 -0.04 -8.88
CA ARG A 169 21.79 1.24 -9.53
C ARG A 169 21.09 2.44 -8.85
N ALA A 170 20.29 2.19 -7.84
CA ALA A 170 19.73 3.24 -6.99
C ALA A 170 20.81 3.66 -5.99
N ASP A 171 21.50 4.76 -6.27
CA ASP A 171 22.45 5.42 -5.38
C ASP A 171 21.74 6.32 -4.37
#